data_385c79ba018d7a14609c806c3ce0d2a8
#
_entry.id   385c79ba018d7a14609c806c3ce0d2a8
#
_cell.length_a   1.000
_cell.length_b   1.000
_cell.length_c   1.000
_cell.angle_alpha   90.00
_cell.angle_beta   90.00
_cell.angle_gamma   90.00
#
_symmetry.space_group_name_H-M   'P 1'
#
loop_
_entity.id
_entity.type
_entity.pdbx_description
1 polymer ?
#
loop_
_entity_poly.entity_id
_entity_poly.type
_entity_poly.pdbx_seq_one_letter_code
_entity_poly.pdbx_strand_id
1 'polypeptide(L)'
;VSAFLLNRSSDLAIHKIFGTPHERKVKQLRPVIAKIHEACKALATLDDAELAAKSAEFREKLNNGATLDDIKVDAFAVCREACDRRLGIFNIFKPEFGFDFSRLGPELQEAANKAKAELESGKNEWEVYLPAALYAKVRELYPESVKPFRMLPFDVQMIGGLVLHEGAIAEMATGEGKTLAAALPVYLNGLSGHGVHVVTVNDYLAGRDAKQMGMVYKFLGLTVGLIVNGLNPEQRRESYNSDVTYGTNNEFGFDYLRDNMAVEPNQLVQRELNFCIVDEVDSILIDEARTPLIISGPAEDATEKYAKANEISKQLVKNKDFSVDEKDKNIQ
;
A
#
# COMPACT_ATOMS: atom_id res chain seq x y z
N VAL A 1 23.55 33.84 11.77
CA VAL A 1 24.26 33.03 10.74
C VAL A 1 25.37 32.20 11.39
N SER A 2 26.15 32.76 12.34
CA SER A 2 27.24 32.03 13.03
C SER A 2 26.79 30.88 13.90
N ALA A 3 25.64 30.95 14.58
CA ALA A 3 25.12 29.89 15.45
C ALA A 3 24.67 28.64 14.71
N PHE A 4 24.25 28.80 13.44
CA PHE A 4 23.80 27.67 12.59
C PHE A 4 24.97 26.85 12.01
N LEU A 5 26.15 27.47 11.89
CA LEU A 5 27.37 26.82 11.39
C LEU A 5 28.13 26.04 12.49
N LEU A 6 28.02 26.49 13.76
CA LEU A 6 28.62 25.80 14.91
C LEU A 6 27.93 24.46 15.22
N ASN A 7 26.62 24.37 15.04
CA ASN A 7 25.88 23.10 15.20
C ASN A 7 26.25 22.07 14.13
N ARG A 8 26.54 22.46 12.89
CA ARG A 8 26.92 21.53 11.81
C ARG A 8 28.25 20.82 12.04
N SER A 9 29.24 21.47 12.65
CA SER A 9 30.54 20.85 12.88
C SER A 9 30.56 19.85 14.05
N SER A 10 29.81 20.13 15.12
CA SER A 10 29.63 19.19 16.23
C SER A 10 28.76 18.00 15.84
N ASP A 11 27.69 18.20 15.04
CA ASP A 11 26.88 17.12 14.51
C ASP A 11 27.68 16.21 13.57
N LEU A 12 28.54 16.76 12.70
CA LEU A 12 29.42 16.00 11.83
C LEU A 12 30.42 15.14 12.62
N ALA A 13 30.97 15.64 13.74
CA ALA A 13 31.88 14.88 14.59
C ALA A 13 31.15 13.77 15.35
N ILE A 14 29.97 14.03 15.87
CA ILE A 14 29.11 13.05 16.55
C ILE A 14 28.67 11.96 15.56
N HIS A 15 28.26 12.33 14.32
CA HIS A 15 27.88 11.40 13.29
C HIS A 15 29.02 10.48 12.83
N LYS A 16 30.26 10.97 12.81
CA LYS A 16 31.44 10.15 12.50
C LYS A 16 31.75 9.08 13.56
N ILE A 17 31.43 9.33 14.83
CA ILE A 17 31.72 8.42 15.95
C ILE A 17 30.55 7.49 16.22
N PHE A 18 29.32 8.02 16.23
CA PHE A 18 28.10 7.30 16.65
C PHE A 18 27.17 6.91 15.49
N GLY A 19 27.53 7.25 14.26
CA GLY A 19 26.65 7.10 13.08
C GLY A 19 25.49 8.09 13.06
N THR A 20 24.83 8.19 11.92
CA THR A 20 23.61 8.99 11.76
C THR A 20 22.44 8.35 12.53
N PRO A 21 21.37 9.10 12.85
CA PRO A 21 20.14 8.50 13.42
C PRO A 21 19.61 7.33 12.58
N HIS A 22 19.66 7.45 11.24
CA HIS A 22 19.23 6.41 10.31
C HIS A 22 20.09 5.15 10.40
N GLU A 23 21.42 5.28 10.41
CA GLU A 23 22.33 4.14 10.57
C GLU A 23 22.13 3.41 11.90
N ARG A 24 21.87 4.16 12.98
CA ARG A 24 21.53 3.58 14.28
C ARG A 24 20.21 2.82 14.25
N LYS A 25 19.18 3.38 13.60
CA LYS A 25 17.88 2.70 13.41
C LYS A 25 18.04 1.41 12.62
N VAL A 26 18.73 1.46 11.48
CA VAL A 26 19.03 0.26 10.68
C VAL A 26 19.78 -0.79 11.51
N LYS A 27 20.76 -0.38 12.29
CA LYS A 27 21.52 -1.29 13.17
C LYS A 27 20.64 -1.95 14.24
N GLN A 28 19.65 -1.21 14.78
CA GLN A 28 18.68 -1.75 15.74
C GLN A 28 17.74 -2.77 15.11
N LEU A 29 17.40 -2.61 13.82
CA LEU A 29 16.49 -3.52 13.11
C LEU A 29 17.16 -4.80 12.61
N ARG A 30 18.47 -4.83 12.43
CA ARG A 30 19.22 -6.03 11.96
C ARG A 30 18.93 -7.31 12.77
N PRO A 31 18.86 -7.30 14.11
CA PRO A 31 18.48 -8.49 14.87
C PRO A 31 17.06 -8.98 14.57
N VAL A 32 16.12 -8.06 14.26
CA VAL A 32 14.75 -8.41 13.86
C VAL A 32 14.78 -9.11 12.51
N ILE A 33 15.56 -8.59 11.55
CA ILE A 33 15.75 -9.22 10.24
C ILE A 33 16.34 -10.64 10.37
N ALA A 34 17.31 -10.83 11.25
CA ALA A 34 17.88 -12.16 11.51
C ALA A 34 16.82 -13.15 12.03
N LYS A 35 15.92 -12.69 12.92
CA LYS A 35 14.78 -13.51 13.39
C LYS A 35 13.79 -13.83 12.27
N ILE A 36 13.50 -12.87 11.39
CA ILE A 36 12.64 -13.11 10.23
C ILE A 36 13.26 -14.16 9.30
N HIS A 37 14.56 -14.08 9.01
CA HIS A 37 15.25 -15.10 8.22
C HIS A 37 15.18 -16.50 8.86
N GLU A 38 15.32 -16.58 10.18
CA GLU A 38 15.20 -17.86 10.89
C GLU A 38 13.78 -18.43 10.78
N ALA A 39 12.76 -17.59 10.99
CA ALA A 39 11.37 -18.00 10.84
C ALA A 39 11.05 -18.48 9.40
N CYS A 40 11.63 -17.84 8.37
CA CYS A 40 11.44 -18.25 6.97
C CYS A 40 11.91 -19.68 6.68
N LYS A 41 12.92 -20.20 7.40
CA LYS A 41 13.42 -21.56 7.17
C LYS A 41 12.35 -22.61 7.42
N ALA A 42 11.59 -22.47 8.50
CA ALA A 42 10.49 -23.38 8.81
C ALA A 42 9.33 -23.26 7.82
N LEU A 43 9.04 -22.03 7.34
CA LEU A 43 7.93 -21.79 6.42
C LEU A 43 8.19 -22.34 5.00
N ALA A 44 9.44 -22.47 4.59
CA ALA A 44 9.79 -22.96 3.27
C ALA A 44 9.36 -24.42 3.02
N THR A 45 9.15 -25.20 4.07
CA THR A 45 8.73 -26.61 4.01
C THR A 45 7.22 -26.81 4.09
N LEU A 46 6.46 -25.78 4.45
CA LEU A 46 5.00 -25.83 4.53
C LEU A 46 4.37 -25.92 3.16
N ASP A 47 3.26 -26.62 3.05
CA ASP A 47 2.41 -26.50 1.87
C ASP A 47 1.63 -25.17 1.85
N ASP A 48 0.89 -24.92 0.77
CA ASP A 48 0.16 -23.67 0.63
C ASP A 48 -1.00 -23.50 1.62
N ALA A 49 -1.68 -24.61 1.98
CA ALA A 49 -2.77 -24.58 2.94
C ALA A 49 -2.25 -24.27 4.35
N GLU A 50 -1.14 -24.90 4.73
CA GLU A 50 -0.47 -24.66 6.02
C GLU A 50 0.04 -23.20 6.12
N LEU A 51 0.61 -22.67 5.04
CA LEU A 51 1.11 -21.28 5.02
C LEU A 51 -0.06 -20.30 5.12
N ALA A 52 -1.13 -20.49 4.35
CA ALA A 52 -2.32 -19.63 4.39
C ALA A 52 -3.01 -19.66 5.77
N ALA A 53 -3.04 -20.81 6.43
CA ALA A 53 -3.61 -20.97 7.76
C ALA A 53 -2.92 -20.12 8.85
N LYS A 54 -1.66 -19.69 8.63
CA LYS A 54 -0.92 -18.82 9.56
C LYS A 54 -1.64 -17.51 9.86
N SER A 55 -2.37 -16.96 8.91
CA SER A 55 -3.17 -15.75 9.15
C SER A 55 -4.27 -15.96 10.19
N ALA A 56 -4.94 -17.11 10.18
CA ALA A 56 -5.94 -17.43 11.19
C ALA A 56 -5.30 -17.59 12.60
N GLU A 57 -4.13 -18.23 12.67
CA GLU A 57 -3.36 -18.36 13.92
C GLU A 57 -2.97 -16.98 14.48
N PHE A 58 -2.54 -16.04 13.61
CA PHE A 58 -2.21 -14.68 14.03
C PHE A 58 -3.44 -13.90 14.51
N ARG A 59 -4.56 -14.00 13.80
CA ARG A 59 -5.82 -13.37 14.22
C ARG A 59 -6.30 -13.91 15.57
N GLU A 60 -6.16 -15.22 15.81
CA GLU A 60 -6.48 -15.82 17.10
C GLU A 60 -5.58 -15.28 18.22
N LYS A 61 -4.26 -15.15 17.98
CA LYS A 61 -3.34 -14.54 18.96
C LYS A 61 -3.72 -13.10 19.27
N LEU A 62 -4.06 -12.30 18.26
CA LEU A 62 -4.50 -10.90 18.44
C LEU A 62 -5.81 -10.84 19.25
N ASN A 63 -6.78 -11.69 18.97
CA ASN A 63 -8.02 -11.79 19.72
C ASN A 63 -7.81 -12.21 21.19
N ASN A 64 -6.74 -12.95 21.44
CA ASN A 64 -6.33 -13.38 22.80
C ASN A 64 -5.42 -12.34 23.51
N GLY A 65 -5.29 -11.13 22.95
CA GLY A 65 -4.60 -9.99 23.57
C GLY A 65 -3.13 -9.81 23.20
N ALA A 66 -2.60 -10.56 22.23
CA ALA A 66 -1.29 -10.27 21.66
C ALA A 66 -1.36 -8.97 20.84
N THR A 67 -0.23 -8.29 20.75
CA THR A 67 -0.08 -7.08 19.92
C THR A 67 0.45 -7.42 18.52
N LEU A 68 0.34 -6.47 17.58
CA LEU A 68 0.98 -6.61 16.27
C LEU A 68 2.50 -6.75 16.39
N ASP A 69 3.11 -6.12 17.40
CA ASP A 69 4.54 -6.24 17.69
C ASP A 69 4.95 -7.65 18.11
N ASP A 70 4.09 -8.37 18.81
CA ASP A 70 4.37 -9.74 19.25
C ASP A 70 4.40 -10.72 18.07
N ILE A 71 3.63 -10.48 17.02
CA ILE A 71 3.52 -11.36 15.85
C ILE A 71 4.32 -10.87 14.64
N LYS A 72 4.91 -9.66 14.68
CA LYS A 72 5.50 -9.00 13.50
C LYS A 72 6.60 -9.81 12.81
N VAL A 73 7.45 -10.50 13.56
CA VAL A 73 8.54 -11.33 13.00
C VAL A 73 7.96 -12.47 12.16
N ASP A 74 7.01 -13.20 12.72
CA ASP A 74 6.38 -14.35 12.07
C ASP A 74 5.51 -13.89 10.89
N ALA A 75 4.74 -12.81 11.06
CA ALA A 75 3.91 -12.25 9.99
C ALA A 75 4.76 -11.74 8.81
N PHE A 76 5.87 -11.05 9.06
CA PHE A 76 6.80 -10.65 8.01
C PHE A 76 7.41 -11.85 7.29
N ALA A 77 7.76 -12.91 8.01
CA ALA A 77 8.27 -14.14 7.42
C ALA A 77 7.23 -14.83 6.53
N VAL A 78 5.98 -14.94 7.00
CA VAL A 78 4.86 -15.51 6.22
C VAL A 78 4.59 -14.70 4.96
N CYS A 79 4.49 -13.37 5.07
CA CYS A 79 4.28 -12.51 3.92
C CYS A 79 5.45 -12.58 2.92
N ARG A 80 6.68 -12.63 3.42
CA ARG A 80 7.90 -12.77 2.59
C ARG A 80 7.88 -14.08 1.80
N GLU A 81 7.53 -15.18 2.44
CA GLU A 81 7.38 -16.50 1.81
C GLU A 81 6.26 -16.47 0.76
N ALA A 82 5.11 -15.88 1.08
CA ALA A 82 4.00 -15.74 0.15
C ALA A 82 4.34 -14.86 -1.06
N CYS A 83 5.15 -13.82 -0.90
CA CYS A 83 5.67 -13.02 -2.02
C CYS A 83 6.50 -13.88 -2.99
N ASP A 84 7.42 -14.69 -2.49
CA ASP A 84 8.21 -15.58 -3.35
C ASP A 84 7.33 -16.58 -4.09
N ARG A 85 6.36 -17.17 -3.39
CA ARG A 85 5.43 -18.14 -3.98
C ARG A 85 4.53 -17.51 -5.04
N ARG A 86 3.86 -16.39 -4.74
CA ARG A 86 2.77 -15.83 -5.58
C ARG A 86 3.22 -14.79 -6.60
N LEU A 87 4.24 -13.99 -6.29
CA LEU A 87 4.76 -12.99 -7.22
C LEU A 87 5.97 -13.49 -8.02
N GLY A 88 6.64 -14.53 -7.53
CA GLY A 88 7.81 -15.13 -8.16
C GLY A 88 7.47 -16.49 -8.77
N ILE A 89 7.46 -17.53 -7.95
CA ILE A 89 7.42 -18.92 -8.43
C ILE A 89 6.16 -19.24 -9.22
N PHE A 90 5.02 -18.67 -8.85
CA PHE A 90 3.76 -18.88 -9.59
C PHE A 90 3.83 -18.41 -11.06
N ASN A 91 4.78 -17.58 -11.42
CA ASN A 91 5.01 -17.13 -12.79
C ASN A 91 5.45 -18.25 -13.75
N ILE A 92 5.78 -19.46 -13.24
CA ILE A 92 6.02 -20.63 -14.10
C ILE A 92 4.79 -20.97 -14.98
N PHE A 93 3.59 -20.59 -14.53
CA PHE A 93 2.34 -20.83 -15.27
C PHE A 93 2.03 -19.75 -16.32
N LYS A 94 2.77 -18.64 -16.35
CA LYS A 94 2.57 -17.54 -17.30
C LYS A 94 3.35 -17.79 -18.59
N PRO A 95 2.66 -17.97 -19.73
CA PRO A 95 3.31 -18.34 -21.00
C PRO A 95 4.37 -17.35 -21.46
N GLU A 96 4.20 -16.05 -21.15
CA GLU A 96 5.14 -14.99 -21.51
C GLU A 96 6.55 -15.16 -20.92
N PHE A 97 6.69 -15.94 -19.86
CA PHE A 97 7.99 -16.18 -19.21
C PHE A 97 8.68 -17.47 -19.67
N GLY A 98 7.99 -18.32 -20.44
CA GLY A 98 8.59 -19.48 -21.12
C GLY A 98 9.26 -20.48 -20.18
N PHE A 99 8.66 -20.81 -19.03
CA PHE A 99 9.21 -21.81 -18.12
C PHE A 99 9.22 -23.21 -18.75
N ASP A 100 10.38 -23.88 -18.69
CA ASP A 100 10.52 -25.24 -19.19
C ASP A 100 10.13 -26.26 -18.10
N PHE A 101 8.91 -26.79 -18.22
CA PHE A 101 8.33 -27.78 -17.31
C PHE A 101 9.08 -29.12 -17.35
N SER A 102 9.88 -29.42 -18.42
CA SER A 102 10.68 -30.65 -18.47
C SER A 102 11.77 -30.71 -17.40
N ARG A 103 12.14 -29.56 -16.85
CA ARG A 103 13.10 -29.44 -15.74
C ARG A 103 12.53 -29.86 -14.37
N LEU A 104 11.21 -30.04 -14.29
CA LEU A 104 10.55 -30.64 -13.15
C LEU A 104 10.59 -32.17 -13.29
N GLY A 105 10.76 -32.91 -12.20
CA GLY A 105 10.59 -34.37 -12.24
C GLY A 105 9.15 -34.78 -12.53
N PRO A 106 8.89 -36.05 -12.93
CA PRO A 106 7.55 -36.50 -13.39
C PRO A 106 6.42 -36.17 -12.40
N GLU A 107 6.61 -36.40 -11.12
CA GLU A 107 5.60 -36.12 -10.07
C GLU A 107 5.26 -34.62 -9.98
N LEU A 108 6.28 -33.75 -10.11
CA LEU A 108 6.07 -32.31 -10.07
C LEU A 108 5.47 -31.77 -11.36
N GLN A 109 5.71 -32.44 -12.51
CA GLN A 109 5.02 -32.13 -13.76
C GLN A 109 3.53 -32.45 -13.65
N GLU A 110 3.16 -33.58 -13.03
CA GLU A 110 1.76 -33.90 -12.79
C GLU A 110 1.08 -32.87 -11.91
N ALA A 111 1.71 -32.48 -10.81
CA ALA A 111 1.20 -31.41 -9.92
C ALA A 111 1.06 -30.06 -10.67
N ALA A 112 2.03 -29.71 -11.49
CA ALA A 112 1.98 -28.48 -12.31
C ALA A 112 0.85 -28.55 -13.36
N ASN A 113 0.66 -29.69 -14.02
CA ASN A 113 -0.41 -29.89 -14.99
C ASN A 113 -1.80 -29.79 -14.33
N LYS A 114 -1.96 -30.32 -13.11
CA LYS A 114 -3.19 -30.18 -12.34
C LYS A 114 -3.47 -28.71 -12.02
N ALA A 115 -2.48 -27.98 -11.54
CA ALA A 115 -2.60 -26.56 -11.24
C ALA A 115 -2.97 -25.75 -12.50
N LYS A 116 -2.35 -26.07 -13.64
CA LYS A 116 -2.66 -25.44 -14.93
C LYS A 116 -4.11 -25.69 -15.34
N ALA A 117 -4.60 -26.92 -15.20
CA ALA A 117 -6.00 -27.26 -15.49
C ALA A 117 -6.97 -26.50 -14.55
N GLU A 118 -6.64 -26.31 -13.29
CA GLU A 118 -7.44 -25.51 -12.35
C GLU A 118 -7.49 -24.03 -12.82
N LEU A 119 -6.38 -23.45 -13.24
CA LEU A 119 -6.33 -22.09 -13.80
C LEU A 119 -7.14 -21.96 -15.10
N GLU A 120 -7.03 -22.92 -16.00
CA GLU A 120 -7.78 -22.97 -17.25
C GLU A 120 -9.29 -23.12 -17.00
N SER A 121 -9.70 -23.75 -15.88
CA SER A 121 -11.11 -23.83 -15.46
C SER A 121 -11.66 -22.52 -14.88
N GLY A 122 -10.84 -21.48 -14.75
CA GLY A 122 -11.24 -20.16 -14.25
C GLY A 122 -11.06 -19.98 -12.74
N LYS A 123 -10.37 -20.90 -12.06
CA LYS A 123 -10.02 -20.73 -10.65
C LYS A 123 -9.03 -19.58 -10.48
N ASN A 124 -9.21 -18.77 -9.45
CA ASN A 124 -8.32 -17.64 -9.19
C ASN A 124 -6.90 -18.12 -8.85
N GLU A 125 -5.89 -17.38 -9.30
CA GLU A 125 -4.48 -17.72 -9.08
C GLU A 125 -4.13 -17.91 -7.58
N TRP A 126 -4.73 -17.14 -6.68
CA TRP A 126 -4.50 -17.24 -5.22
C TRP A 126 -5.18 -18.44 -4.56
N GLU A 127 -6.09 -19.11 -5.25
CA GLU A 127 -6.81 -20.31 -4.77
C GLU A 127 -6.18 -21.61 -5.27
N VAL A 128 -5.27 -21.54 -6.25
CA VAL A 128 -4.57 -22.72 -6.77
C VAL A 128 -3.38 -23.02 -5.89
N TYR A 129 -3.45 -24.11 -5.14
CA TYR A 129 -2.42 -24.51 -4.18
C TYR A 129 -1.42 -25.45 -4.81
N LEU A 130 -0.16 -25.21 -4.51
CA LEU A 130 0.98 -25.98 -5.04
C LEU A 130 1.68 -26.72 -3.88
N PRO A 131 2.23 -27.91 -4.14
CA PRO A 131 2.97 -28.66 -3.12
C PRO A 131 4.31 -27.98 -2.80
N ALA A 132 4.75 -28.08 -1.56
CA ALA A 132 6.02 -27.52 -1.08
C ALA A 132 7.22 -27.99 -1.93
N ALA A 133 7.22 -29.23 -2.39
CA ALA A 133 8.26 -29.79 -3.25
C ALA A 133 8.43 -29.04 -4.57
N LEU A 134 7.35 -28.50 -5.15
CA LEU A 134 7.42 -27.71 -6.38
C LEU A 134 8.16 -26.39 -6.14
N TYR A 135 7.86 -25.71 -5.02
CA TYR A 135 8.59 -24.51 -4.61
C TYR A 135 10.08 -24.79 -4.38
N ALA A 136 10.37 -25.89 -3.69
CA ALA A 136 11.76 -26.30 -3.45
C ALA A 136 12.52 -26.55 -4.77
N LYS A 137 11.86 -27.22 -5.74
CA LYS A 137 12.47 -27.48 -7.05
C LYS A 137 12.73 -26.20 -7.84
N VAL A 138 11.77 -25.27 -7.87
CA VAL A 138 11.99 -23.99 -8.56
C VAL A 138 13.09 -23.17 -7.89
N ARG A 139 13.21 -23.21 -6.55
CA ARG A 139 14.31 -22.57 -5.82
C ARG A 139 15.66 -23.19 -6.12
N GLU A 140 15.73 -24.50 -6.29
CA GLU A 140 16.94 -25.20 -6.75
C GLU A 140 17.36 -24.75 -8.17
N LEU A 141 16.37 -24.61 -9.07
CA LEU A 141 16.61 -24.16 -10.45
C LEU A 141 16.98 -22.66 -10.52
N TYR A 142 16.49 -21.85 -9.59
CA TYR A 142 16.69 -20.40 -9.50
C TYR A 142 17.02 -20.00 -8.06
N PRO A 143 18.26 -20.22 -7.60
CA PRO A 143 18.65 -20.02 -6.19
C PRO A 143 18.60 -18.56 -5.75
N GLU A 144 18.78 -17.61 -6.68
CA GLU A 144 18.74 -16.19 -6.40
C GLU A 144 17.33 -15.59 -6.58
N SER A 145 17.05 -14.49 -5.85
CA SER A 145 15.80 -13.76 -6.02
C SER A 145 15.83 -12.92 -7.29
N VAL A 146 15.64 -13.58 -8.45
CA VAL A 146 15.66 -12.97 -9.79
C VAL A 146 14.34 -13.20 -10.50
N LYS A 147 13.73 -12.10 -10.96
CA LYS A 147 12.51 -12.16 -11.80
C LYS A 147 12.79 -12.98 -13.07
N PRO A 148 11.77 -13.64 -13.64
CA PRO A 148 10.37 -13.61 -13.21
C PRO A 148 10.02 -14.67 -12.15
N PHE A 149 10.85 -15.69 -11.92
CA PHE A 149 10.51 -16.88 -11.14
C PHE A 149 10.82 -16.79 -9.65
N ARG A 150 11.45 -15.71 -9.21
CA ARG A 150 11.76 -15.48 -7.81
C ARG A 150 11.46 -14.02 -7.42
N MET A 151 10.76 -13.83 -6.31
CA MET A 151 10.40 -12.51 -5.80
C MET A 151 10.43 -12.51 -4.27
N LEU A 152 11.63 -12.58 -3.73
CA LEU A 152 11.84 -12.61 -2.29
C LEU A 152 12.21 -11.21 -1.79
N PRO A 153 11.45 -10.61 -0.88
CA PRO A 153 11.83 -9.33 -0.28
C PRO A 153 13.23 -9.36 0.34
N PHE A 154 14.05 -8.37 -0.01
CA PHE A 154 15.42 -8.21 0.49
C PHE A 154 15.42 -7.55 1.87
N ASP A 155 16.58 -7.62 2.56
CA ASP A 155 16.75 -7.02 3.90
C ASP A 155 16.37 -5.54 3.94
N VAL A 156 16.75 -4.76 2.92
CA VAL A 156 16.44 -3.34 2.82
C VAL A 156 14.94 -3.08 2.72
N GLN A 157 14.21 -3.97 2.03
CA GLN A 157 12.75 -3.88 1.92
C GLN A 157 12.06 -4.29 3.23
N MET A 158 12.57 -5.31 3.92
CA MET A 158 12.08 -5.69 5.24
C MET A 158 12.33 -4.57 6.28
N ILE A 159 13.50 -3.93 6.25
CA ILE A 159 13.80 -2.76 7.10
C ILE A 159 12.84 -1.62 6.79
N GLY A 160 12.64 -1.29 5.50
CA GLY A 160 11.65 -0.29 5.08
C GLY A 160 10.25 -0.60 5.59
N GLY A 161 9.82 -1.86 5.48
CA GLY A 161 8.53 -2.32 5.99
C GLY A 161 8.39 -2.18 7.51
N LEU A 162 9.44 -2.49 8.28
CA LEU A 162 9.44 -2.30 9.73
C LEU A 162 9.34 -0.82 10.11
N VAL A 163 10.05 0.06 9.39
CA VAL A 163 9.98 1.51 9.59
C VAL A 163 8.57 2.05 9.28
N LEU A 164 7.93 1.58 8.20
CA LEU A 164 6.56 1.94 7.86
C LEU A 164 5.56 1.46 8.92
N HIS A 165 5.73 0.25 9.46
CA HIS A 165 4.89 -0.26 10.54
C HIS A 165 4.95 0.59 11.81
N GLU A 166 6.10 1.18 12.11
CA GLU A 166 6.29 2.10 13.23
C GLU A 166 5.69 3.51 12.98
N GLY A 167 5.02 3.74 11.84
CA GLY A 167 4.43 5.03 11.49
C GLY A 167 5.46 6.09 11.08
N ALA A 168 6.59 5.66 10.55
CA ALA A 168 7.68 6.54 10.12
C ALA A 168 7.84 6.54 8.59
N ILE A 169 8.64 7.48 8.08
CA ILE A 169 8.95 7.60 6.65
C ILE A 169 10.12 6.66 6.30
N ALA A 170 9.89 5.80 5.30
CA ALA A 170 10.93 4.97 4.70
C ALA A 170 11.32 5.56 3.34
N GLU A 171 12.45 6.25 3.29
CA GLU A 171 13.02 6.76 2.04
C GLU A 171 13.76 5.62 1.32
N MET A 172 13.30 5.31 0.12
CA MET A 172 13.89 4.29 -0.75
C MET A 172 14.05 4.85 -2.16
N ALA A 173 15.18 4.57 -2.79
CA ALA A 173 15.46 5.03 -4.14
C ALA A 173 14.50 4.40 -5.17
N THR A 174 14.39 5.05 -6.32
CA THR A 174 13.60 4.51 -7.44
C THR A 174 14.18 3.16 -7.89
N GLY A 175 13.32 2.16 -8.05
CA GLY A 175 13.73 0.81 -8.44
C GLY A 175 14.06 -0.14 -7.28
N GLU A 176 14.15 0.32 -6.05
CA GLU A 176 14.44 -0.53 -4.86
C GLU A 176 13.24 -1.39 -4.40
N GLY A 177 12.10 -1.28 -5.08
CA GLY A 177 10.93 -2.12 -4.81
C GLY A 177 10.09 -1.67 -3.62
N LYS A 178 9.77 -0.38 -3.54
CA LYS A 178 8.91 0.23 -2.51
C LYS A 178 7.60 -0.52 -2.33
N THR A 179 6.92 -0.89 -3.42
CA THR A 179 5.65 -1.64 -3.40
C THR A 179 5.79 -2.99 -2.65
N LEU A 180 6.93 -3.68 -2.84
CA LEU A 180 7.19 -4.95 -2.15
C LEU A 180 7.55 -4.73 -0.67
N ALA A 181 8.25 -3.65 -0.35
CA ALA A 181 8.53 -3.25 1.03
C ALA A 181 7.24 -2.92 1.79
N ALA A 182 6.29 -2.21 1.14
CA ALA A 182 4.98 -1.89 1.71
C ALA A 182 4.10 -3.12 1.95
N ALA A 183 4.27 -4.19 1.15
CA ALA A 183 3.46 -5.40 1.30
C ALA A 183 3.54 -6.04 2.68
N LEU A 184 4.70 -6.00 3.32
CA LEU A 184 4.96 -6.61 4.62
C LEU A 184 4.16 -5.95 5.76
N PRO A 185 4.25 -4.62 5.98
CA PRO A 185 3.47 -3.94 7.01
C PRO A 185 1.97 -3.87 6.66
N VAL A 186 1.60 -3.85 5.38
CA VAL A 186 0.19 -3.93 4.96
C VAL A 186 -0.42 -5.25 5.42
N TYR A 187 0.25 -6.38 5.17
CA TYR A 187 -0.20 -7.69 5.65
C TYR A 187 -0.31 -7.72 7.17
N LEU A 188 0.75 -7.32 7.88
CA LEU A 188 0.78 -7.33 9.35
C LEU A 188 -0.38 -6.52 9.94
N ASN A 189 -0.58 -5.29 9.49
CA ASN A 189 -1.64 -4.43 10.01
C ASN A 189 -3.04 -4.89 9.55
N GLY A 190 -3.15 -5.49 8.36
CA GLY A 190 -4.39 -6.07 7.86
C GLY A 190 -4.91 -7.25 8.70
N LEU A 191 -4.03 -7.96 9.39
CA LEU A 191 -4.41 -9.05 10.31
C LEU A 191 -5.30 -8.57 11.47
N SER A 192 -5.21 -7.28 11.84
CA SER A 192 -6.05 -6.70 12.90
C SER A 192 -7.54 -6.68 12.55
N GLY A 193 -7.90 -6.75 11.26
CA GLY A 193 -9.28 -6.60 10.79
C GLY A 193 -9.83 -5.18 10.82
N HIS A 194 -9.08 -4.19 11.33
CA HIS A 194 -9.49 -2.79 11.40
C HIS A 194 -9.30 -2.01 10.08
N GLY A 195 -8.66 -2.60 9.09
CA GLY A 195 -8.44 -2.03 7.77
C GLY A 195 -7.12 -1.28 7.63
N VAL A 196 -6.55 -1.45 6.44
CA VAL A 196 -5.34 -0.77 6.01
C VAL A 196 -5.62 -0.05 4.70
N HIS A 197 -5.33 1.24 4.63
CA HIS A 197 -5.40 2.01 3.39
C HIS A 197 -4.02 2.11 2.75
N VAL A 198 -3.95 1.81 1.45
CA VAL A 198 -2.74 2.06 0.64
C VAL A 198 -3.07 3.15 -0.37
N VAL A 199 -2.46 4.31 -0.15
CA VAL A 199 -2.74 5.54 -0.89
C VAL A 199 -1.72 5.73 -1.98
N THR A 200 -2.20 5.90 -3.22
CA THR A 200 -1.37 6.16 -4.41
C THR A 200 -1.78 7.45 -5.09
N VAL A 201 -1.01 7.88 -6.08
CA VAL A 201 -1.25 9.16 -6.79
C VAL A 201 -2.31 9.08 -7.90
N ASN A 202 -2.64 7.87 -8.41
CA ASN A 202 -3.63 7.74 -9.48
C ASN A 202 -4.28 6.34 -9.51
N ASP A 203 -5.43 6.23 -10.18
CA ASP A 203 -6.25 5.02 -10.28
C ASP A 203 -5.51 3.85 -10.96
N TYR A 204 -4.63 4.15 -11.92
CA TYR A 204 -3.85 3.11 -12.61
C TYR A 204 -2.90 2.41 -11.63
N LEU A 205 -2.15 3.17 -10.83
CA LEU A 205 -1.24 2.60 -9.83
C LEU A 205 -2.02 1.87 -8.74
N ALA A 206 -3.12 2.46 -8.24
CA ALA A 206 -3.99 1.81 -7.27
C ALA A 206 -4.48 0.45 -7.77
N GLY A 207 -5.01 0.39 -9.00
CA GLY A 207 -5.50 -0.84 -9.61
C GLY A 207 -4.40 -1.87 -9.88
N ARG A 208 -3.24 -1.42 -10.41
CA ARG A 208 -2.08 -2.28 -10.66
C ARG A 208 -1.59 -2.94 -9.37
N ASP A 209 -1.39 -2.14 -8.32
CA ASP A 209 -0.81 -2.61 -7.07
C ASP A 209 -1.82 -3.44 -6.27
N ALA A 210 -3.10 -3.07 -6.27
CA ALA A 210 -4.18 -3.90 -5.72
C ALA A 210 -4.25 -5.28 -6.38
N LYS A 211 -4.09 -5.35 -7.71
CA LYS A 211 -4.06 -6.62 -8.44
C LYS A 211 -2.82 -7.43 -8.10
N GLN A 212 -1.64 -6.82 -8.15
CA GLN A 212 -0.36 -7.51 -7.96
C GLN A 212 -0.17 -7.95 -6.49
N MET A 213 -0.27 -7.04 -5.53
CA MET A 213 -0.11 -7.36 -4.11
C MET A 213 -1.30 -8.12 -3.57
N GLY A 214 -2.49 -7.90 -4.14
CA GLY A 214 -3.70 -8.65 -3.81
C GLY A 214 -3.56 -10.16 -3.99
N MET A 215 -2.68 -10.64 -4.90
CA MET A 215 -2.32 -12.05 -5.02
C MET A 215 -1.77 -12.62 -3.70
N VAL A 216 -0.89 -11.85 -3.03
CA VAL A 216 -0.27 -12.25 -1.77
C VAL A 216 -1.28 -12.22 -0.64
N TYR A 217 -2.03 -11.12 -0.51
CA TYR A 217 -2.98 -10.93 0.58
C TYR A 217 -4.13 -11.93 0.52
N LYS A 218 -4.73 -12.12 -0.66
CA LYS A 218 -5.84 -13.08 -0.86
C LYS A 218 -5.38 -14.52 -0.65
N PHE A 219 -4.18 -14.87 -1.10
CA PHE A 219 -3.58 -16.17 -0.81
C PHE A 219 -3.43 -16.41 0.70
N LEU A 220 -3.08 -15.38 1.46
CA LEU A 220 -2.98 -15.41 2.91
C LEU A 220 -4.33 -15.19 3.62
N GLY A 221 -5.45 -15.17 2.89
CA GLY A 221 -6.79 -15.10 3.45
C GLY A 221 -7.26 -13.71 3.88
N LEU A 222 -6.63 -12.64 3.39
CA LEU A 222 -7.10 -11.27 3.57
C LEU A 222 -7.96 -10.83 2.37
N THR A 223 -8.92 -9.95 2.63
CA THR A 223 -9.74 -9.30 1.61
C THR A 223 -9.08 -8.03 1.09
N VAL A 224 -9.28 -7.73 -0.21
CA VAL A 224 -8.67 -6.57 -0.87
C VAL A 224 -9.74 -5.81 -1.64
N GLY A 225 -9.94 -4.55 -1.28
CA GLY A 225 -10.78 -3.58 -1.94
C GLY A 225 -9.98 -2.57 -2.78
N LEU A 226 -10.67 -1.92 -3.70
CA LEU A 226 -10.11 -0.88 -4.57
C LEU A 226 -11.09 0.27 -4.68
N ILE A 227 -10.63 1.48 -4.39
CA ILE A 227 -11.38 2.73 -4.54
C ILE A 227 -10.81 3.51 -5.71
N VAL A 228 -11.61 3.61 -6.77
CA VAL A 228 -11.32 4.35 -8.00
C VAL A 228 -12.53 5.20 -8.39
N ASN A 229 -12.32 6.10 -9.35
CA ASN A 229 -13.39 6.94 -9.86
C ASN A 229 -14.56 6.09 -10.43
N GLY A 230 -15.78 6.59 -10.27
CA GLY A 230 -16.99 5.98 -10.84
C GLY A 230 -17.67 4.91 -9.99
N LEU A 231 -17.13 4.55 -8.81
CA LEU A 231 -17.79 3.62 -7.91
C LEU A 231 -19.01 4.27 -7.23
N ASN A 232 -20.09 3.52 -7.11
CA ASN A 232 -21.26 3.91 -6.31
C ASN A 232 -21.00 3.72 -4.79
N PRO A 233 -21.83 4.31 -3.90
CA PRO A 233 -21.61 4.24 -2.45
C PRO A 233 -21.58 2.81 -1.89
N GLU A 234 -22.34 1.87 -2.44
CA GLU A 234 -22.35 0.48 -1.98
C GLU A 234 -21.04 -0.22 -2.30
N GLN A 235 -20.53 -0.06 -3.53
CA GLN A 235 -19.24 -0.60 -3.95
C GLN A 235 -18.08 0.01 -3.14
N ARG A 236 -18.16 1.32 -2.81
CA ARG A 236 -17.16 1.97 -1.95
C ARG A 236 -17.19 1.36 -0.55
N ARG A 237 -18.36 1.20 0.05
CA ARG A 237 -18.52 0.60 1.38
C ARG A 237 -18.00 -0.84 1.42
N GLU A 238 -18.28 -1.64 0.40
CA GLU A 238 -17.74 -2.99 0.27
C GLU A 238 -16.21 -2.96 0.24
N SER A 239 -15.62 -2.09 -0.58
CA SER A 239 -14.17 -1.92 -0.69
C SER A 239 -13.53 -1.46 0.62
N TYR A 240 -14.13 -0.50 1.33
CA TYR A 240 -13.64 -0.04 2.63
C TYR A 240 -13.76 -1.10 3.73
N ASN A 241 -14.69 -2.03 3.63
CA ASN A 241 -14.82 -3.14 4.57
C ASN A 241 -13.80 -4.25 4.38
N SER A 242 -12.95 -4.18 3.34
CA SER A 242 -11.85 -5.11 3.12
C SER A 242 -10.74 -4.91 4.15
N ASP A 243 -9.92 -5.95 4.38
CA ASP A 243 -8.75 -5.88 5.26
C ASP A 243 -7.71 -4.88 4.72
N VAL A 244 -7.58 -4.80 3.39
CA VAL A 244 -6.68 -3.88 2.68
C VAL A 244 -7.47 -3.14 1.60
N THR A 245 -7.41 -1.81 1.59
CA THR A 245 -8.08 -0.97 0.60
C THR A 245 -7.06 -0.10 -0.12
N TYR A 246 -6.93 -0.31 -1.43
CA TYR A 246 -6.13 0.54 -2.31
C TYR A 246 -6.99 1.68 -2.87
N GLY A 247 -6.41 2.84 -3.05
CA GLY A 247 -7.07 3.98 -3.69
C GLY A 247 -6.16 5.18 -3.86
N THR A 248 -6.69 6.24 -4.46
CA THR A 248 -5.95 7.49 -4.60
C THR A 248 -6.22 8.43 -3.43
N ASN A 249 -5.27 9.34 -3.18
CA ASN A 249 -5.42 10.40 -2.18
C ASN A 249 -6.71 11.19 -2.39
N ASN A 250 -7.06 11.53 -3.64
CA ASN A 250 -8.25 12.28 -3.97
C ASN A 250 -9.53 11.51 -3.65
N GLU A 251 -9.61 10.23 -4.02
CA GLU A 251 -10.80 9.42 -3.76
C GLU A 251 -11.03 9.22 -2.26
N PHE A 252 -9.98 8.89 -1.49
CA PHE A 252 -10.08 8.80 -0.03
C PHE A 252 -10.48 10.13 0.60
N GLY A 253 -9.89 11.24 0.14
CA GLY A 253 -10.19 12.57 0.65
C GLY A 253 -11.61 13.02 0.32
N PHE A 254 -12.11 12.78 -0.89
CA PHE A 254 -13.48 13.09 -1.27
C PHE A 254 -14.49 12.22 -0.52
N ASP A 255 -14.20 10.94 -0.29
CA ASP A 255 -15.06 10.08 0.52
C ASP A 255 -15.11 10.57 1.98
N TYR A 256 -13.98 10.96 2.55
CA TYR A 256 -13.93 11.56 3.88
C TYR A 256 -14.78 12.84 3.97
N LEU A 257 -14.70 13.72 2.96
CA LEU A 257 -15.53 14.94 2.93
C LEU A 257 -17.03 14.60 2.80
N ARG A 258 -17.39 13.64 1.94
CA ARG A 258 -18.77 13.18 1.79
C ARG A 258 -19.33 12.59 3.09
N ASP A 259 -18.54 11.76 3.76
CA ASP A 259 -18.93 11.15 5.03
C ASP A 259 -19.13 12.20 6.13
N ASN A 260 -18.33 13.28 6.15
CA ASN A 260 -18.53 14.39 7.08
C ASN A 260 -19.78 15.24 6.78
N MET A 261 -20.37 15.09 5.61
CA MET A 261 -21.66 15.75 5.26
C MET A 261 -22.85 14.80 5.42
N ALA A 262 -22.62 13.53 5.74
CA ALA A 262 -23.68 12.54 5.92
C ALA A 262 -24.57 12.90 7.12
N VAL A 263 -25.87 12.78 6.94
CA VAL A 263 -26.87 13.03 7.98
C VAL A 263 -27.21 11.76 8.74
N GLU A 264 -27.13 10.62 8.08
CA GLU A 264 -27.45 9.31 8.64
C GLU A 264 -26.23 8.36 8.56
N PRO A 265 -26.03 7.49 9.58
CA PRO A 265 -24.90 6.55 9.62
C PRO A 265 -24.82 5.60 8.41
N ASN A 266 -25.97 5.25 7.82
CA ASN A 266 -26.02 4.38 6.63
C ASN A 266 -25.52 5.04 5.34
N GLN A 267 -25.30 6.36 5.35
CA GLN A 267 -24.72 7.12 4.23
C GLN A 267 -23.17 7.06 4.26
N LEU A 268 -22.58 6.74 5.40
CA LEU A 268 -21.12 6.60 5.53
C LEU A 268 -20.61 5.45 4.67
N VAL A 269 -19.51 5.68 3.96
CA VAL A 269 -18.85 4.65 3.17
C VAL A 269 -17.53 4.18 3.80
N GLN A 270 -16.81 5.09 4.47
CA GLN A 270 -15.61 4.75 5.20
C GLN A 270 -15.94 4.19 6.58
N ARG A 271 -15.08 3.36 7.08
CA ARG A 271 -15.06 2.95 8.48
C ARG A 271 -13.99 3.71 9.25
N GLU A 272 -13.82 3.38 10.51
CA GLU A 272 -12.80 3.97 11.37
C GLU A 272 -11.40 3.88 10.74
N LEU A 273 -10.63 4.97 10.79
CA LEU A 273 -9.29 5.04 10.24
C LEU A 273 -8.31 4.37 11.21
N ASN A 274 -7.60 3.35 10.76
CA ASN A 274 -6.69 2.58 11.60
C ASN A 274 -5.23 2.75 11.18
N PHE A 275 -4.87 2.33 9.98
CA PHE A 275 -3.50 2.38 9.46
C PHE A 275 -3.48 2.72 7.98
N CYS A 276 -2.52 3.54 7.56
CA CYS A 276 -2.33 3.82 6.15
C CYS A 276 -0.85 3.85 5.75
N ILE A 277 -0.60 3.49 4.50
CA ILE A 277 0.68 3.76 3.83
C ILE A 277 0.39 4.72 2.68
N VAL A 278 1.13 5.81 2.64
CA VAL A 278 1.07 6.81 1.56
C VAL A 278 2.31 6.62 0.69
N ASP A 279 2.10 6.13 -0.55
CA ASP A 279 3.17 6.05 -1.55
C ASP A 279 3.33 7.40 -2.24
N GLU A 280 4.54 7.73 -2.69
CA GLU A 280 4.87 9.03 -3.28
C GLU A 280 4.44 10.21 -2.37
N VAL A 281 4.82 10.12 -1.09
CA VAL A 281 4.37 11.04 -0.03
C VAL A 281 4.79 12.51 -0.28
N ASP A 282 5.91 12.74 -0.94
CA ASP A 282 6.40 14.03 -1.39
C ASP A 282 5.45 14.67 -2.41
N SER A 283 4.97 13.91 -3.38
CA SER A 283 3.96 14.38 -4.33
C SER A 283 2.64 14.70 -3.61
N ILE A 284 2.13 13.77 -2.81
CA ILE A 284 0.79 13.88 -2.21
C ILE A 284 0.74 14.95 -1.11
N LEU A 285 1.71 14.96 -0.18
CA LEU A 285 1.65 15.80 1.02
C LEU A 285 2.44 17.10 0.90
N ILE A 286 3.22 17.30 -0.17
CA ILE A 286 4.00 18.52 -0.39
C ILE A 286 3.58 19.20 -1.69
N ASP A 287 3.77 18.55 -2.84
CA ASP A 287 3.56 19.19 -4.15
C ASP A 287 2.08 19.50 -4.40
N GLU A 288 1.20 18.56 -4.15
CA GLU A 288 -0.25 18.70 -4.35
C GLU A 288 -1.00 19.25 -3.13
N ALA A 289 -0.34 19.36 -1.97
CA ALA A 289 -0.97 19.76 -0.70
C ALA A 289 -1.62 21.16 -0.72
N ARG A 290 -1.24 22.02 -1.68
CA ARG A 290 -1.82 23.36 -1.82
C ARG A 290 -3.18 23.36 -2.53
N THR A 291 -3.55 22.28 -3.22
CA THR A 291 -4.81 22.17 -3.93
C THR A 291 -5.87 21.62 -2.98
N PRO A 292 -6.83 22.44 -2.51
CA PRO A 292 -7.87 21.95 -1.60
C PRO A 292 -8.82 21.02 -2.34
N LEU A 293 -9.27 19.96 -1.67
CA LEU A 293 -10.40 19.17 -2.12
C LEU A 293 -11.69 19.94 -1.82
N ILE A 294 -12.47 20.27 -2.84
CA ILE A 294 -13.67 21.07 -2.72
C ILE A 294 -14.86 20.26 -3.22
N ILE A 295 -15.88 20.11 -2.39
CA ILE A 295 -17.21 19.64 -2.80
C ILE A 295 -18.11 20.87 -2.87
N SER A 296 -18.65 21.16 -4.08
CA SER A 296 -19.64 22.21 -4.28
C SER A 296 -21.01 21.58 -4.56
N GLY A 297 -22.02 22.07 -3.88
CA GLY A 297 -23.41 21.78 -4.22
C GLY A 297 -23.95 22.77 -5.26
N PRO A 298 -25.13 22.52 -5.82
CA PRO A 298 -25.82 23.52 -6.64
C PRO A 298 -25.99 24.78 -5.78
N ALA A 299 -25.38 25.88 -6.23
CA ALA A 299 -25.64 27.17 -5.62
C ALA A 299 -27.15 27.50 -5.80
N GLU A 300 -27.76 28.04 -4.78
CA GLU A 300 -29.07 28.75 -5.00
C GLU A 300 -28.90 29.63 -6.23
N ASP A 301 -29.91 29.63 -7.08
CA ASP A 301 -29.89 30.32 -8.37
C ASP A 301 -29.56 31.80 -8.17
N ALA A 302 -28.25 32.08 -8.14
CA ALA A 302 -27.71 33.43 -8.02
C ALA A 302 -27.74 34.16 -9.37
N THR A 303 -28.22 33.50 -10.44
CA THR A 303 -28.24 34.02 -11.82
C THR A 303 -28.96 35.35 -11.89
N GLU A 304 -30.10 35.49 -11.19
CA GLU A 304 -30.83 36.78 -11.11
C GLU A 304 -30.04 37.86 -10.35
N LYS A 305 -29.37 37.48 -9.26
CA LYS A 305 -28.53 38.42 -8.48
C LYS A 305 -27.32 38.90 -9.30
N TYR A 306 -26.69 38.01 -10.05
CA TYR A 306 -25.57 38.36 -10.95
C TYR A 306 -26.05 39.23 -12.12
N ALA A 307 -27.17 38.91 -12.74
CA ALA A 307 -27.77 39.74 -13.80
C ALA A 307 -28.06 41.16 -13.30
N LYS A 308 -28.71 41.27 -12.15
CA LYS A 308 -29.04 42.56 -11.52
C LYS A 308 -27.80 43.35 -11.11
N ALA A 309 -26.80 42.68 -10.53
CA ALA A 309 -25.50 43.28 -10.19
C ALA A 309 -24.76 43.80 -11.47
N ASN A 310 -24.81 43.04 -12.56
CA ASN A 310 -24.23 43.41 -13.84
C ASN A 310 -24.94 44.62 -14.47
N GLU A 311 -26.26 44.73 -14.34
CA GLU A 311 -27.02 45.91 -14.80
C GLU A 311 -26.64 47.15 -13.99
N ILE A 312 -26.53 47.01 -12.66
CA ILE A 312 -26.14 48.12 -11.78
C ILE A 312 -24.69 48.53 -12.11
N SER A 313 -23.76 47.55 -12.25
CA SER A 313 -22.38 47.88 -12.52
C SER A 313 -22.15 48.65 -13.82
N LYS A 314 -22.97 48.42 -14.85
CA LYS A 314 -22.92 49.17 -16.12
C LYS A 314 -23.34 50.64 -16.00
N GLN A 315 -24.05 51.01 -14.94
CA GLN A 315 -24.52 52.37 -14.67
C GLN A 315 -23.52 53.16 -13.83
N LEU A 316 -22.55 52.50 -13.21
CA LEU A 316 -21.54 53.14 -12.35
C LEU A 316 -20.46 53.82 -13.20
N VAL A 317 -20.11 55.03 -12.81
CA VAL A 317 -19.09 55.85 -13.51
C VAL A 317 -17.82 55.93 -12.70
N LYS A 318 -16.69 55.54 -13.32
CA LYS A 318 -15.36 55.60 -12.69
C LYS A 318 -15.05 57.02 -12.22
N ASN A 319 -14.48 57.16 -11.04
CA ASN A 319 -14.17 58.43 -10.35
C ASN A 319 -15.36 59.23 -9.86
N LYS A 320 -16.59 58.75 -10.01
CA LYS A 320 -17.78 59.33 -9.43
C LYS A 320 -18.43 58.40 -8.44
N ASP A 321 -18.64 57.16 -8.87
CA ASP A 321 -19.35 56.14 -8.09
C ASP A 321 -18.36 55.07 -7.53
N PHE A 322 -17.17 54.96 -8.13
CA PHE A 322 -16.10 54.07 -7.67
C PHE A 322 -14.72 54.57 -8.09
N SER A 323 -13.67 54.24 -7.34
CA SER A 323 -12.27 54.42 -7.70
C SER A 323 -11.55 53.07 -7.86
N VAL A 324 -10.58 53.02 -8.78
CA VAL A 324 -9.77 51.82 -9.03
C VAL A 324 -8.34 52.09 -8.61
N ASP A 325 -7.84 51.35 -7.66
CA ASP A 325 -6.44 51.28 -7.35
C ASP A 325 -5.78 50.12 -8.12
N GLU A 326 -5.10 50.45 -9.23
CA GLU A 326 -4.47 49.43 -10.07
C GLU A 326 -3.24 48.80 -9.41
N LYS A 327 -2.61 49.46 -8.45
CA LYS A 327 -1.44 48.98 -7.75
C LYS A 327 -1.80 47.90 -6.75
N ASP A 328 -2.86 48.14 -6.00
CA ASP A 328 -3.35 47.19 -4.96
C ASP A 328 -4.46 46.28 -5.50
N LYS A 329 -4.79 46.35 -6.81
CA LYS A 329 -5.86 45.59 -7.46
C LYS A 329 -7.20 45.66 -6.69
N ASN A 330 -7.53 46.84 -6.19
CA ASN A 330 -8.72 47.07 -5.36
C ASN A 330 -9.67 48.06 -6.00
N ILE A 331 -10.97 47.94 -5.75
CA ILE A 331 -12.02 48.87 -6.13
C ILE A 331 -12.69 49.34 -4.85
N GLN A 332 -12.77 50.65 -4.67
CA GLN A 332 -13.40 51.32 -3.53
C GLN A 332 -14.57 52.16 -3.98
#